data_fa5aa76aa744f7a5337eac2e08698475
#
_entry.id   fa5aa76aa744f7a5337eac2e08698475
#
_cell.length_a   1.000
_cell.length_b   1.000
_cell.length_c   1.000
_cell.angle_alpha   90.00
_cell.angle_beta   90.00
_cell.angle_gamma   90.00
#
_symmetry.space_group_name_H-M   'P 1'
#
loop_
_entity.id
_entity.type
_entity.pdbx_description
1 polymer ?
#
loop_
_entity_poly.entity_id
_entity_poly.type
_entity_poly.pdbx_seq_one_letter_code
_entity_poly.pdbx_strand_id
1 'polypeptide(L)'
;EQITRAGRAQASVLVTGESGTGKELVARAIHRASPRAKGPLEKLNCAAVPKELIESELFGHEAGAFTGATRQRRGKFERAHGGTLFLDEVGDLPLDMQAKLLRVLQEREIERVGGNETLRVDVRVVAATNRDLTAACGDGTFRADLYDRLNVVPLALPPLRARRDDIPALAAHFLEAAARTNARPAVRLAPEALAALRGHSYPGNVRELRNLIERLVILSPDDLITAGEVERALGMGGAPPTLGLYRPGVPFRVLAEEAERTIIEEALAAHGGQMAATARALDLERSHLYKKAKALGLRGSSPEREEE
;
A
#
# COMPACT_ATOMS: atom_id res chain seq x y z
N GLU A 1 21.24 -13.87 -4.76
CA GLU A 1 22.42 -14.03 -5.62
C GLU A 1 22.57 -12.86 -6.59
N GLN A 2 21.53 -12.50 -7.40
CA GLN A 2 21.56 -11.38 -8.34
C GLN A 2 21.87 -10.04 -7.66
N ILE A 3 21.27 -9.75 -6.50
CA ILE A 3 21.53 -8.52 -5.74
C ILE A 3 23.01 -8.42 -5.32
N THR A 4 23.62 -9.52 -4.89
CA THR A 4 25.03 -9.54 -4.49
C THR A 4 25.95 -9.31 -5.68
N ARG A 5 25.64 -9.92 -6.85
CA ARG A 5 26.38 -9.69 -8.09
C ARG A 5 26.25 -8.24 -8.58
N ALA A 6 25.01 -7.72 -8.59
CA ALA A 6 24.75 -6.32 -8.91
C ALA A 6 25.47 -5.38 -7.93
N GLY A 7 25.53 -5.73 -6.63
CA GLY A 7 26.25 -4.96 -5.62
C GLY A 7 27.74 -4.76 -5.95
N ARG A 8 28.42 -5.82 -6.36
CA ARG A 8 29.85 -5.78 -6.69
C ARG A 8 30.19 -4.97 -7.94
N ALA A 9 29.26 -4.81 -8.86
CA ALA A 9 29.44 -4.00 -10.06
C ALA A 9 29.41 -2.50 -9.72
N GLN A 10 30.13 -1.67 -10.48
CA GLN A 10 30.06 -0.20 -10.37
C GLN A 10 29.00 0.41 -11.31
N ALA A 11 28.42 -0.40 -12.18
CA ALA A 11 27.43 0.04 -13.16
C ALA A 11 26.12 0.48 -12.50
N SER A 12 25.34 1.28 -13.23
CA SER A 12 23.97 1.63 -12.86
C SER A 12 23.09 0.37 -12.78
N VAL A 13 22.14 0.37 -11.88
CA VAL A 13 21.17 -0.72 -11.72
C VAL A 13 19.77 -0.13 -11.85
N LEU A 14 18.95 -0.74 -12.70
CA LEU A 14 17.54 -0.40 -12.84
C LEU A 14 16.68 -1.49 -12.20
N VAL A 15 15.98 -1.12 -11.14
CA VAL A 15 15.07 -2.01 -10.40
C VAL A 15 13.64 -1.75 -10.87
N THR A 16 13.03 -2.71 -11.55
CA THR A 16 11.64 -2.61 -12.02
C THR A 16 10.72 -3.48 -11.17
N GLY A 17 9.46 -3.11 -11.07
CA GLY A 17 8.44 -3.87 -10.36
C GLY A 17 7.32 -2.98 -9.83
N GLU A 18 6.18 -3.59 -9.56
CA GLU A 18 4.99 -2.91 -9.06
C GLU A 18 5.26 -2.13 -7.76
N SER A 19 4.39 -1.16 -7.48
CA SER A 19 4.46 -0.42 -6.22
C SER A 19 4.34 -1.37 -5.02
N GLY A 20 5.14 -1.13 -3.97
CA GLY A 20 5.10 -1.94 -2.75
C GLY A 20 5.84 -3.28 -2.82
N THR A 21 6.54 -3.62 -3.90
CA THR A 21 7.33 -4.88 -4.03
C THR A 21 8.61 -4.91 -3.22
N GLY A 22 9.10 -3.75 -2.74
CA GLY A 22 10.31 -3.64 -1.92
C GLY A 22 11.54 -3.13 -2.69
N LYS A 23 11.38 -2.37 -3.78
CA LYS A 23 12.46 -1.79 -4.60
C LYS A 23 13.52 -1.04 -3.76
N GLU A 24 13.09 -0.26 -2.77
CA GLU A 24 14.01 0.44 -1.86
C GLU A 24 14.87 -0.50 -1.01
N LEU A 25 14.31 -1.62 -0.53
CA LEU A 25 15.07 -2.62 0.23
C LEU A 25 16.13 -3.28 -0.63
N VAL A 26 15.82 -3.53 -1.90
CA VAL A 26 16.78 -4.05 -2.89
C VAL A 26 17.89 -3.04 -3.12
N ALA A 27 17.59 -1.75 -3.30
CA ALA A 27 18.60 -0.71 -3.47
C ALA A 27 19.54 -0.62 -2.23
N ARG A 28 19.00 -0.70 -1.02
CA ARG A 28 19.80 -0.76 0.22
C ARG A 28 20.69 -2.01 0.26
N ALA A 29 20.18 -3.16 -0.16
CA ALA A 29 20.95 -4.41 -0.20
C ALA A 29 22.06 -4.35 -1.24
N ILE A 30 21.82 -3.76 -2.42
CA ILE A 30 22.83 -3.50 -3.46
C ILE A 30 23.94 -2.59 -2.91
N HIS A 31 23.58 -1.49 -2.25
CA HIS A 31 24.57 -0.59 -1.65
C HIS A 31 25.42 -1.30 -0.61
N ARG A 32 24.81 -2.05 0.33
CA ARG A 32 25.52 -2.82 1.36
C ARG A 32 26.46 -3.89 0.79
N ALA A 33 26.11 -4.48 -0.35
CA ALA A 33 26.93 -5.47 -1.04
C ALA A 33 28.02 -4.85 -1.95
N SER A 34 28.11 -3.52 -2.02
CA SER A 34 29.02 -2.81 -2.91
C SER A 34 30.33 -2.41 -2.25
N PRO A 35 31.38 -2.11 -3.03
CA PRO A 35 32.60 -1.49 -2.50
C PRO A 35 32.34 -0.12 -1.81
N ARG A 36 31.20 0.50 -2.10
CA ARG A 36 30.77 1.79 -1.54
C ARG A 36 29.89 1.66 -0.28
N ALA A 37 29.81 0.47 0.33
CA ALA A 37 28.96 0.19 1.50
C ALA A 37 29.22 1.09 2.73
N LYS A 38 30.44 1.66 2.82
CA LYS A 38 30.83 2.62 3.87
C LYS A 38 30.51 4.08 3.51
N GLY A 39 30.22 4.36 2.25
CA GLY A 39 29.87 5.68 1.75
C GLY A 39 28.41 6.04 2.00
N PRO A 40 27.99 7.26 1.68
CA PRO A 40 26.61 7.69 1.84
C PRO A 40 25.65 6.93 0.91
N LEU A 41 24.44 6.65 1.40
CA LEU A 41 23.30 6.23 0.60
C LEU A 41 22.24 7.33 0.64
N GLU A 42 22.27 8.21 -0.36
CA GLU A 42 21.24 9.22 -0.54
C GLU A 42 20.05 8.66 -1.31
N LYS A 43 18.86 9.20 -1.04
CA LYS A 43 17.62 8.77 -1.67
C LYS A 43 16.81 9.96 -2.12
N LEU A 44 16.17 9.79 -3.26
CA LEU A 44 15.17 10.73 -3.76
C LEU A 44 14.01 9.93 -4.37
N ASN A 45 12.81 10.23 -3.95
CA ASN A 45 11.60 9.78 -4.64
C ASN A 45 11.16 10.88 -5.60
N CYS A 46 11.30 10.63 -6.91
CA CYS A 46 11.05 11.62 -7.96
C CYS A 46 9.57 12.02 -8.04
N ALA A 47 8.64 11.10 -7.71
CA ALA A 47 7.21 11.38 -7.70
C ALA A 47 6.77 12.23 -6.49
N ALA A 48 7.55 12.21 -5.39
CA ALA A 48 7.17 12.91 -4.16
C ALA A 48 7.65 14.38 -4.11
N VAL A 49 8.51 14.79 -5.05
CA VAL A 49 9.05 16.14 -5.11
C VAL A 49 8.31 16.95 -6.18
N PRO A 50 7.84 18.18 -5.86
CA PRO A 50 7.29 19.08 -6.87
C PRO A 50 8.27 19.30 -8.04
N LYS A 51 7.75 19.37 -9.26
CA LYS A 51 8.57 19.49 -10.48
C LYS A 51 9.52 20.69 -10.44
N GLU A 52 9.09 21.78 -9.87
CA GLU A 52 9.83 23.04 -9.73
C GLU A 52 11.01 22.92 -8.76
N LEU A 53 10.97 21.95 -7.84
CA LEU A 53 12.00 21.76 -6.82
C LEU A 53 12.94 20.60 -7.12
N ILE A 54 12.60 19.72 -8.07
CA ILE A 54 13.34 18.49 -8.32
C ILE A 54 14.78 18.77 -8.77
N GLU A 55 14.98 19.82 -9.54
CA GLU A 55 16.31 20.25 -9.98
C GLU A 55 17.18 20.65 -8.79
N SER A 56 16.64 21.52 -7.93
CA SER A 56 17.32 21.97 -6.72
C SER A 56 17.60 20.83 -5.73
N GLU A 57 16.70 19.87 -5.60
CA GLU A 57 16.92 18.68 -4.75
C GLU A 57 18.03 17.78 -5.33
N LEU A 58 18.08 17.56 -6.64
CA LEU A 58 19.09 16.73 -7.29
C LEU A 58 20.47 17.38 -7.28
N PHE A 59 20.56 18.64 -7.75
CA PHE A 59 21.83 19.28 -8.07
C PHE A 59 22.24 20.36 -7.06
N GLY A 60 21.30 20.79 -6.18
CA GLY A 60 21.55 21.90 -5.25
C GLY A 60 21.29 23.26 -5.88
N HIS A 61 21.41 24.30 -5.09
CA HIS A 61 21.25 25.68 -5.54
C HIS A 61 22.18 26.66 -4.81
N GLU A 62 22.51 27.73 -5.49
CA GLU A 62 23.19 28.87 -4.91
C GLU A 62 22.19 29.82 -4.21
N ALA A 63 22.68 30.63 -3.29
CA ALA A 63 21.87 31.68 -2.69
C ALA A 63 21.38 32.67 -3.77
N GLY A 64 20.06 32.95 -3.77
CA GLY A 64 19.41 33.81 -4.76
C GLY A 64 19.01 33.14 -6.08
N ALA A 65 19.19 31.83 -6.22
CA ALA A 65 18.86 31.09 -7.46
C ALA A 65 17.37 31.17 -7.86
N PHE A 66 16.48 31.30 -6.88
CA PHE A 66 15.03 31.47 -7.07
C PHE A 66 14.41 32.16 -5.84
N THR A 67 13.16 32.58 -5.96
CA THR A 67 12.42 33.20 -4.84
C THR A 67 12.29 32.23 -3.68
N GLY A 68 12.98 32.51 -2.54
CA GLY A 68 13.07 31.63 -1.38
C GLY A 68 14.42 30.93 -1.19
N ALA A 69 15.34 30.99 -2.14
CA ALA A 69 16.71 30.51 -2.02
C ALA A 69 17.59 31.45 -1.17
N THR A 70 17.33 31.53 0.14
CA THR A 70 18.04 32.47 1.04
C THR A 70 19.50 32.08 1.32
N ARG A 71 19.87 30.80 1.09
CA ARG A 71 21.22 30.27 1.32
C ARG A 71 21.52 29.16 0.31
N GLN A 72 22.82 28.94 0.08
CA GLN A 72 23.29 27.78 -0.70
C GLN A 72 22.86 26.46 -0.07
N ARG A 73 22.46 25.48 -0.91
CA ARG A 73 22.10 24.11 -0.46
C ARG A 73 22.73 23.09 -1.38
N ARG A 74 23.38 22.07 -0.78
CA ARG A 74 23.94 20.94 -1.53
C ARG A 74 22.83 19.99 -1.99
N GLY A 75 22.89 19.57 -3.26
CA GLY A 75 21.99 18.60 -3.85
C GLY A 75 22.30 17.16 -3.48
N LYS A 76 21.42 16.24 -3.89
CA LYS A 76 21.57 14.81 -3.65
C LYS A 76 22.82 14.22 -4.27
N PHE A 77 23.22 14.67 -5.46
CA PHE A 77 24.46 14.21 -6.11
C PHE A 77 25.71 14.60 -5.29
N GLU A 78 25.80 15.82 -4.80
CA GLU A 78 26.92 16.22 -3.95
C GLU A 78 26.98 15.42 -2.65
N ARG A 79 25.81 15.21 -2.02
CA ARG A 79 25.69 14.46 -0.76
C ARG A 79 25.99 12.98 -0.93
N ALA A 80 25.74 12.42 -2.12
CA ALA A 80 26.01 11.04 -2.46
C ALA A 80 27.46 10.78 -2.92
N HIS A 81 28.32 11.82 -2.95
CA HIS A 81 29.71 11.68 -3.42
C HIS A 81 30.46 10.58 -2.66
N GLY A 82 31.17 9.73 -3.38
CA GLY A 82 31.83 8.53 -2.83
C GLY A 82 30.88 7.37 -2.47
N GLY A 83 29.59 7.53 -2.69
CA GLY A 83 28.55 6.58 -2.29
C GLY A 83 27.58 6.17 -3.39
N THR A 84 26.31 6.07 -3.03
CA THR A 84 25.22 5.64 -3.93
C THR A 84 24.05 6.62 -3.83
N LEU A 85 23.48 6.98 -4.98
CA LEU A 85 22.21 7.68 -5.09
C LEU A 85 21.13 6.72 -5.55
N PHE A 86 20.08 6.57 -4.76
CA PHE A 86 18.88 5.83 -5.10
C PHE A 86 17.81 6.80 -5.60
N LEU A 87 17.41 6.63 -6.85
CA LEU A 87 16.33 7.38 -7.50
C LEU A 87 15.09 6.48 -7.59
N ASP A 88 14.11 6.73 -6.72
CA ASP A 88 12.85 6.01 -6.76
C ASP A 88 11.86 6.70 -7.69
N GLU A 89 11.08 5.91 -8.41
CA GLU A 89 10.12 6.33 -9.44
C GLU A 89 10.75 7.28 -10.50
N VAL A 90 11.91 6.84 -11.05
CA VAL A 90 12.67 7.61 -12.04
C VAL A 90 11.88 7.90 -13.31
N GLY A 91 10.88 7.07 -13.63
CA GLY A 91 9.97 7.28 -14.76
C GLY A 91 9.06 8.51 -14.64
N ASP A 92 9.02 9.16 -13.47
CA ASP A 92 8.24 10.37 -13.23
C ASP A 92 9.07 11.67 -13.36
N LEU A 93 10.36 11.54 -13.70
CA LEU A 93 11.21 12.71 -13.96
C LEU A 93 10.74 13.49 -15.20
N PRO A 94 10.66 14.83 -15.13
CA PRO A 94 10.43 15.67 -16.30
C PRO A 94 11.54 15.49 -17.35
N LEU A 95 11.23 15.66 -18.63
CA LEU A 95 12.17 15.43 -19.75
C LEU A 95 13.44 16.28 -19.69
N ASP A 96 13.34 17.53 -19.24
CA ASP A 96 14.46 18.41 -19.02
C ASP A 96 15.40 17.90 -17.92
N MET A 97 14.82 17.33 -16.84
CA MET A 97 15.59 16.71 -15.77
C MET A 97 16.22 15.39 -16.20
N GLN A 98 15.57 14.64 -17.09
CA GLN A 98 16.15 13.44 -17.67
C GLN A 98 17.42 13.77 -18.48
N ALA A 99 17.42 14.87 -19.24
CA ALA A 99 18.60 15.32 -19.99
C ALA A 99 19.77 15.71 -19.05
N LYS A 100 19.46 16.42 -17.95
CA LYS A 100 20.47 16.78 -16.94
C LYS A 100 21.01 15.56 -16.22
N LEU A 101 20.15 14.61 -15.85
CA LEU A 101 20.56 13.35 -15.24
C LEU A 101 21.49 12.54 -16.17
N LEU A 102 21.17 12.45 -17.46
CA LEU A 102 22.01 11.79 -18.44
C LEU A 102 23.43 12.41 -18.49
N ARG A 103 23.51 13.74 -18.53
CA ARG A 103 24.79 14.46 -18.52
C ARG A 103 25.62 14.09 -17.29
N VAL A 104 25.04 14.07 -16.10
CA VAL A 104 25.75 13.66 -14.88
C VAL A 104 26.23 12.21 -14.92
N LEU A 105 25.41 11.30 -15.48
CA LEU A 105 25.78 9.89 -15.61
C LEU A 105 26.93 9.66 -16.62
N GLN A 106 27.11 10.57 -17.59
CA GLN A 106 28.15 10.50 -18.62
C GLN A 106 29.43 11.23 -18.19
N GLU A 107 29.29 12.46 -17.73
CA GLU A 107 30.41 13.38 -17.46
C GLU A 107 30.89 13.35 -16.01
N ARG A 108 30.03 12.86 -15.10
CA ARG A 108 30.25 12.86 -13.64
C ARG A 108 30.47 14.28 -13.08
N GLU A 109 29.80 15.23 -13.67
CA GLU A 109 29.84 16.64 -13.31
C GLU A 109 28.44 17.19 -13.12
N ILE A 110 28.28 18.12 -12.19
CA ILE A 110 27.04 18.84 -11.90
C ILE A 110 27.31 20.32 -11.81
N GLU A 111 26.27 21.11 -12.03
CA GLU A 111 26.21 22.54 -11.73
C GLU A 111 25.01 22.80 -10.83
N ARG A 112 25.18 23.66 -9.82
CA ARG A 112 24.06 24.06 -8.96
C ARG A 112 23.14 25.03 -9.70
N VAL A 113 21.86 25.01 -9.36
CA VAL A 113 20.89 25.96 -9.89
C VAL A 113 21.33 27.40 -9.53
N GLY A 114 21.42 28.26 -10.50
CA GLY A 114 21.90 29.66 -10.34
C GLY A 114 23.41 29.82 -10.15
N GLY A 115 24.17 28.74 -10.27
CA GLY A 115 25.63 28.74 -10.24
C GLY A 115 26.25 28.37 -11.59
N ASN A 116 27.54 28.73 -11.77
CA ASN A 116 28.34 28.39 -12.94
C ASN A 116 29.54 27.50 -12.58
N GLU A 117 29.65 27.06 -11.33
CA GLU A 117 30.74 26.22 -10.89
C GLU A 117 30.43 24.74 -11.25
N THR A 118 31.33 24.10 -11.99
CA THR A 118 31.25 22.69 -12.32
C THR A 118 31.88 21.87 -11.20
N LEU A 119 31.09 21.01 -10.61
CA LEU A 119 31.47 20.14 -9.48
C LEU A 119 31.59 18.70 -9.95
N ARG A 120 32.73 18.05 -9.72
CA ARG A 120 32.89 16.63 -9.99
C ARG A 120 32.28 15.76 -8.92
N VAL A 121 31.48 14.78 -9.33
CA VAL A 121 30.79 13.84 -8.44
C VAL A 121 31.10 12.39 -8.84
N ASP A 122 31.53 11.61 -7.88
CA ASP A 122 31.69 10.15 -8.06
C ASP A 122 30.55 9.44 -7.33
N VAL A 123 29.45 9.21 -8.04
CA VAL A 123 28.22 8.63 -7.49
C VAL A 123 27.81 7.40 -8.30
N ARG A 124 27.50 6.32 -7.59
CA ARG A 124 26.82 5.18 -8.21
C ARG A 124 25.33 5.41 -8.18
N VAL A 125 24.64 5.19 -9.29
CA VAL A 125 23.18 5.35 -9.37
C VAL A 125 22.49 3.99 -9.36
N VAL A 126 21.48 3.86 -8.49
CA VAL A 126 20.49 2.79 -8.51
C VAL A 126 19.13 3.46 -8.74
N ALA A 127 18.50 3.16 -9.86
CA ALA A 127 17.18 3.70 -10.21
C ALA A 127 16.09 2.66 -10.00
N ALA A 128 14.89 3.10 -9.63
CA ALA A 128 13.73 2.24 -9.51
C ALA A 128 12.51 2.86 -10.18
N THR A 129 11.62 2.03 -10.71
CA THR A 129 10.35 2.47 -11.29
C THR A 129 9.32 1.35 -11.30
N ASN A 130 8.05 1.72 -11.25
CA ASN A 130 6.91 0.82 -11.51
C ASN A 130 6.37 0.96 -12.94
N ARG A 131 6.87 1.94 -13.73
CA ARG A 131 6.44 2.20 -15.12
C ARG A 131 7.22 1.34 -16.10
N ASP A 132 6.58 1.00 -17.20
CA ASP A 132 7.25 0.43 -18.36
C ASP A 132 8.01 1.55 -19.11
N LEU A 133 9.33 1.62 -18.87
CA LEU A 133 10.17 2.64 -19.50
C LEU A 133 10.36 2.38 -21.01
N THR A 134 10.22 1.13 -21.49
CA THR A 134 10.29 0.83 -22.91
C THR A 134 9.11 1.45 -23.65
N ALA A 135 7.90 1.28 -23.11
CA ALA A 135 6.71 1.94 -23.62
C ALA A 135 6.85 3.48 -23.53
N ALA A 136 7.33 4.00 -22.40
CA ALA A 136 7.53 5.43 -22.18
C ALA A 136 8.54 6.05 -23.16
N CYS A 137 9.56 5.30 -23.60
CA CYS A 137 10.48 5.71 -24.67
C CYS A 137 9.75 5.82 -26.02
N GLY A 138 8.87 4.85 -26.33
CA GLY A 138 8.03 4.88 -27.53
C GLY A 138 7.08 6.08 -27.58
N ASP A 139 6.51 6.44 -26.45
CA ASP A 139 5.58 7.57 -26.28
C ASP A 139 6.30 8.93 -26.15
N GLY A 140 7.63 8.96 -26.14
CA GLY A 140 8.44 10.17 -25.99
C GLY A 140 8.37 10.82 -24.60
N THR A 141 7.82 10.13 -23.58
CA THR A 141 7.75 10.61 -22.20
C THR A 141 8.99 10.25 -21.38
N PHE A 142 9.82 9.35 -21.89
CA PHE A 142 11.13 9.01 -21.35
C PHE A 142 12.17 8.95 -22.47
N ARG A 143 13.40 9.41 -22.18
CA ARG A 143 14.47 9.44 -23.16
C ARG A 143 15.12 8.07 -23.30
N ALA A 144 15.29 7.58 -24.53
CA ALA A 144 15.93 6.30 -24.82
C ALA A 144 17.40 6.28 -24.39
N ASP A 145 18.14 7.37 -24.61
CA ASP A 145 19.56 7.49 -24.22
C ASP A 145 19.77 7.41 -22.68
N LEU A 146 18.86 7.96 -21.91
CA LEU A 146 18.87 7.82 -20.45
C LEU A 146 18.50 6.40 -20.02
N TYR A 147 17.48 5.79 -20.66
CA TYR A 147 17.11 4.41 -20.41
C TYR A 147 18.29 3.47 -20.55
N ASP A 148 19.03 3.54 -21.67
CA ASP A 148 20.22 2.70 -21.92
C ASP A 148 21.30 2.91 -20.85
N ARG A 149 21.48 4.15 -20.37
CA ARG A 149 22.47 4.47 -19.33
C ARG A 149 22.08 3.99 -17.94
N LEU A 150 20.78 3.91 -17.64
CA LEU A 150 20.27 3.40 -16.37
C LEU A 150 20.13 1.87 -16.37
N ASN A 151 19.74 1.27 -17.50
CA ASN A 151 19.42 -0.15 -17.64
C ASN A 151 20.64 -1.03 -17.95
N VAL A 152 21.80 -0.73 -17.36
CA VAL A 152 23.01 -1.56 -17.55
C VAL A 152 22.89 -2.90 -16.82
N VAL A 153 22.31 -2.88 -15.61
CA VAL A 153 22.00 -4.09 -14.85
C VAL A 153 20.51 -4.08 -14.50
N PRO A 154 19.67 -4.77 -15.27
CA PRO A 154 18.24 -4.87 -14.96
C PRO A 154 17.98 -5.83 -13.80
N LEU A 155 17.10 -5.45 -12.88
CA LEU A 155 16.59 -6.28 -11.80
C LEU A 155 15.06 -6.14 -11.73
N ALA A 156 14.34 -7.18 -12.17
CA ALA A 156 12.88 -7.20 -12.08
C ALA A 156 12.45 -7.86 -10.77
N LEU A 157 11.63 -7.16 -9.98
CA LEU A 157 11.02 -7.69 -8.77
C LEU A 157 9.63 -8.24 -9.09
N PRO A 158 9.40 -9.54 -8.91
CA PRO A 158 8.09 -10.10 -9.12
C PRO A 158 7.09 -9.57 -8.09
N PRO A 159 5.80 -9.41 -8.46
CA PRO A 159 4.75 -9.06 -7.53
C PRO A 159 4.55 -10.18 -6.50
N LEU A 160 3.97 -9.84 -5.34
CA LEU A 160 3.82 -10.78 -4.23
C LEU A 160 2.97 -12.01 -4.61
N ARG A 161 1.97 -11.84 -5.48
CA ARG A 161 1.15 -12.94 -6.03
C ARG A 161 1.93 -13.98 -6.84
N ALA A 162 3.10 -13.62 -7.36
CA ALA A 162 4.00 -14.54 -8.08
C ALA A 162 5.03 -15.24 -7.16
N ARG A 163 5.10 -14.83 -5.86
CA ARG A 163 5.98 -15.41 -4.84
C ARG A 163 5.24 -15.66 -3.54
N ARG A 164 4.10 -16.35 -3.64
CA ARG A 164 3.20 -16.62 -2.50
C ARG A 164 3.87 -17.38 -1.36
N ASP A 165 4.92 -18.13 -1.66
CA ASP A 165 5.71 -18.86 -0.66
C ASP A 165 6.51 -17.95 0.28
N ASP A 166 6.72 -16.68 -0.09
CA ASP A 166 7.34 -15.69 0.79
C ASP A 166 6.35 -15.13 1.83
N ILE A 167 5.02 -15.25 1.58
CA ILE A 167 3.99 -14.63 2.43
C ILE A 167 4.08 -15.09 3.88
N PRO A 168 4.27 -16.39 4.23
CA PRO A 168 4.38 -16.82 5.61
C PRO A 168 5.54 -16.16 6.36
N ALA A 169 6.71 -16.09 5.73
CA ALA A 169 7.90 -15.50 6.34
C ALA A 169 7.74 -13.97 6.50
N LEU A 170 7.17 -13.30 5.50
CA LEU A 170 6.87 -11.87 5.55
C LEU A 170 5.81 -11.56 6.61
N ALA A 171 4.73 -12.36 6.69
CA ALA A 171 3.68 -12.19 7.69
C ALA A 171 4.23 -12.36 9.11
N ALA A 172 5.04 -13.38 9.36
CA ALA A 172 5.68 -13.60 10.65
C ALA A 172 6.57 -12.40 11.05
N HIS A 173 7.40 -11.91 10.11
CA HIS A 173 8.25 -10.75 10.35
C HIS A 173 7.44 -9.48 10.68
N PHE A 174 6.38 -9.20 9.94
CA PHE A 174 5.54 -8.02 10.18
C PHE A 174 4.71 -8.16 11.45
N LEU A 175 4.23 -9.38 11.75
CA LEU A 175 3.52 -9.67 12.99
C LEU A 175 4.40 -9.38 14.21
N GLU A 176 5.63 -9.90 14.22
CA GLU A 176 6.58 -9.65 15.31
C GLU A 176 6.88 -8.15 15.48
N ALA A 177 7.11 -7.44 14.37
CA ALA A 177 7.37 -6.01 14.41
C ALA A 177 6.15 -5.22 14.94
N ALA A 178 4.94 -5.52 14.44
CA ALA A 178 3.71 -4.87 14.87
C ALA A 178 3.36 -5.21 16.32
N ALA A 179 3.52 -6.46 16.74
CA ALA A 179 3.29 -6.92 18.12
C ALA A 179 4.16 -6.17 19.12
N ARG A 180 5.45 -6.00 18.80
CA ARG A 180 6.37 -5.21 19.64
C ARG A 180 5.95 -3.74 19.76
N THR A 181 5.61 -3.12 18.63
CA THR A 181 5.23 -1.70 18.60
C THR A 181 3.93 -1.43 19.36
N ASN A 182 2.99 -2.37 19.34
CA ASN A 182 1.67 -2.23 19.96
C ASN A 182 1.57 -2.91 21.34
N ALA A 183 2.70 -3.30 21.96
CA ALA A 183 2.73 -3.98 23.27
C ALA A 183 1.83 -5.22 23.36
N ARG A 184 1.74 -6.00 22.28
CA ARG A 184 0.97 -7.26 22.19
C ARG A 184 1.85 -8.47 21.84
N PRO A 185 2.80 -8.86 22.70
CA PRO A 185 3.81 -9.87 22.37
C PRO A 185 3.25 -11.28 22.18
N ALA A 186 2.03 -11.55 22.68
CA ALA A 186 1.39 -12.87 22.60
C ALA A 186 0.63 -13.12 21.29
N VAL A 187 0.44 -12.09 20.44
CA VAL A 187 -0.34 -12.20 19.20
C VAL A 187 0.27 -13.19 18.22
N ARG A 188 -0.57 -14.08 17.70
CA ARG A 188 -0.21 -15.14 16.74
C ARG A 188 -1.24 -15.26 15.64
N LEU A 189 -0.81 -15.75 14.47
CA LEU A 189 -1.71 -16.13 13.38
C LEU A 189 -2.11 -17.61 13.53
N ALA A 190 -3.40 -17.89 13.41
CA ALA A 190 -3.87 -19.26 13.27
C ALA A 190 -3.42 -19.85 11.91
N PRO A 191 -3.24 -21.17 11.78
CA PRO A 191 -2.86 -21.79 10.51
C PRO A 191 -3.82 -21.43 9.36
N GLU A 192 -5.12 -21.38 9.65
CA GLU A 192 -6.16 -21.01 8.69
C GLU A 192 -6.09 -19.54 8.27
N ALA A 193 -5.70 -18.65 9.19
CA ALA A 193 -5.44 -17.24 8.90
C ALA A 193 -4.27 -17.08 7.91
N LEU A 194 -3.22 -17.89 8.10
CA LEU A 194 -2.08 -17.89 7.18
C LEU A 194 -2.47 -18.42 5.79
N ALA A 195 -3.35 -19.42 5.72
CA ALA A 195 -3.89 -19.92 4.46
C ALA A 195 -4.71 -18.82 3.73
N ALA A 196 -5.56 -18.08 4.46
CA ALA A 196 -6.31 -16.95 3.92
C ALA A 196 -5.39 -15.84 3.39
N LEU A 197 -4.32 -15.49 4.13
CA LEU A 197 -3.30 -14.56 3.67
C LEU A 197 -2.63 -15.00 2.36
N ARG A 198 -2.31 -16.31 2.19
CA ARG A 198 -1.70 -16.84 0.96
C ARG A 198 -2.65 -16.77 -0.25
N GLY A 199 -3.95 -16.80 -0.03
CA GLY A 199 -4.98 -16.77 -1.07
C GLY A 199 -5.14 -15.41 -1.75
N HIS A 200 -4.80 -14.32 -1.09
CA HIS A 200 -5.03 -12.97 -1.59
C HIS A 200 -4.04 -12.55 -2.69
N SER A 201 -4.47 -11.63 -3.56
CA SER A 201 -3.69 -11.19 -4.75
C SER A 201 -2.68 -10.07 -4.47
N TYR A 202 -2.88 -9.31 -3.40
CA TYR A 202 -2.04 -8.19 -2.97
C TYR A 202 -1.72 -7.18 -4.09
N PRO A 203 -2.68 -6.40 -4.60
CA PRO A 203 -2.40 -5.35 -5.58
C PRO A 203 -1.39 -4.31 -5.05
N GLY A 204 -1.35 -4.04 -3.74
CA GLY A 204 -0.34 -3.21 -3.07
C GLY A 204 0.90 -3.97 -2.61
N ASN A 205 1.05 -5.25 -2.99
CA ASN A 205 2.19 -6.10 -2.72
C ASN A 205 2.58 -6.19 -1.22
N VAL A 206 3.87 -6.15 -0.91
CA VAL A 206 4.41 -6.27 0.46
C VAL A 206 3.96 -5.11 1.36
N ARG A 207 3.73 -3.92 0.78
CA ARG A 207 3.20 -2.77 1.53
C ARG A 207 1.78 -3.03 2.03
N GLU A 208 0.94 -3.63 1.20
CA GLU A 208 -0.42 -4.01 1.58
C GLU A 208 -0.42 -5.11 2.65
N LEU A 209 0.37 -6.17 2.46
CA LEU A 209 0.52 -7.23 3.45
C LEU A 209 0.97 -6.68 4.81
N ARG A 210 1.96 -5.79 4.84
CA ARG A 210 2.43 -5.15 6.08
C ARG A 210 1.30 -4.38 6.77
N ASN A 211 0.59 -3.52 6.02
CA ASN A 211 -0.50 -2.71 6.56
C ASN A 211 -1.65 -3.59 7.07
N LEU A 212 -1.94 -4.70 6.37
CA LEU A 212 -2.94 -5.67 6.79
C LEU A 212 -2.57 -6.32 8.12
N ILE A 213 -1.33 -6.83 8.25
CA ILE A 213 -0.84 -7.44 9.49
C ILE A 213 -0.86 -6.43 10.65
N GLU A 214 -0.42 -5.21 10.43
CA GLU A 214 -0.46 -4.14 11.44
C GLU A 214 -1.89 -3.86 11.90
N ARG A 215 -2.84 -3.76 10.96
CA ARG A 215 -4.27 -3.60 11.25
C ARG A 215 -4.82 -4.77 12.07
N LEU A 216 -4.50 -6.01 11.69
CA LEU A 216 -4.92 -7.20 12.42
C LEU A 216 -4.39 -7.20 13.85
N VAL A 217 -3.13 -6.88 14.07
CA VAL A 217 -2.54 -6.79 15.42
C VAL A 217 -3.26 -5.74 16.27
N ILE A 218 -3.65 -4.60 15.69
CA ILE A 218 -4.32 -3.51 16.43
C ILE A 218 -5.77 -3.84 16.75
N LEU A 219 -6.51 -4.41 15.78
CA LEU A 219 -7.97 -4.54 15.85
C LEU A 219 -8.47 -5.89 16.33
N SER A 220 -7.65 -6.95 16.32
CA SER A 220 -8.06 -8.26 16.84
C SER A 220 -8.30 -8.19 18.35
N PRO A 221 -9.44 -8.65 18.85
CA PRO A 221 -9.75 -8.64 20.29
C PRO A 221 -8.86 -9.62 21.06
N ASP A 222 -8.54 -10.75 20.44
CA ASP A 222 -7.78 -11.86 21.04
C ASP A 222 -6.34 -11.90 20.54
N ASP A 223 -5.50 -12.70 21.23
CA ASP A 223 -4.11 -12.91 20.83
C ASP A 223 -3.96 -13.95 19.69
N LEU A 224 -5.04 -14.64 19.29
CA LEU A 224 -5.05 -15.55 18.17
C LEU A 224 -5.88 -14.98 17.03
N ILE A 225 -5.20 -14.47 16.00
CA ILE A 225 -5.82 -13.94 14.78
C ILE A 225 -6.36 -15.10 13.93
N THR A 226 -7.66 -15.10 13.66
CA THR A 226 -8.38 -16.14 12.93
C THR A 226 -8.50 -15.85 11.43
N ALA A 227 -8.88 -16.86 10.63
CA ALA A 227 -9.15 -16.69 9.20
C ALA A 227 -10.27 -15.66 8.94
N GLY A 228 -11.35 -15.69 9.74
CA GLY A 228 -12.46 -14.75 9.59
C GLY A 228 -12.07 -13.30 9.83
N GLU A 229 -11.08 -13.02 10.70
CA GLU A 229 -10.54 -11.66 10.90
C GLU A 229 -9.73 -11.22 9.69
N VAL A 230 -8.91 -12.12 9.13
CA VAL A 230 -8.16 -11.86 7.90
C VAL A 230 -9.10 -11.57 6.75
N GLU A 231 -10.12 -12.40 6.53
CA GLU A 231 -11.09 -12.24 5.45
C GLU A 231 -11.87 -10.92 5.57
N ARG A 232 -12.30 -10.56 6.77
CA ARG A 232 -12.91 -9.25 7.04
C ARG A 232 -11.98 -8.09 6.75
N ALA A 233 -10.71 -8.19 7.18
CA ALA A 233 -9.72 -7.14 6.97
C ALA A 233 -9.31 -7.00 5.49
N LEU A 234 -9.39 -8.09 4.70
CA LEU A 234 -9.19 -8.10 3.25
C LEU A 234 -10.42 -7.60 2.46
N GLY A 235 -11.55 -7.36 3.12
CA GLY A 235 -12.82 -7.10 2.45
C GLY A 235 -13.39 -8.32 1.73
N MET A 236 -12.87 -9.53 2.01
CA MET A 236 -13.34 -10.80 1.47
C MET A 236 -14.39 -11.44 2.40
N GLY A 237 -14.34 -11.13 3.68
CA GLY A 237 -15.47 -11.33 4.59
C GLY A 237 -16.55 -10.37 4.09
N GLY A 238 -17.71 -10.91 3.75
CA GLY A 238 -18.84 -10.09 3.35
C GLY A 238 -18.89 -8.89 4.28
N ALA A 239 -19.11 -7.71 3.73
CA ALA A 239 -19.33 -6.50 4.52
C ALA A 239 -20.11 -6.88 5.77
N PRO A 240 -19.87 -6.29 6.96
CA PRO A 240 -20.80 -6.45 8.06
C PRO A 240 -22.15 -6.32 7.40
N PRO A 241 -23.12 -7.23 7.59
CA PRO A 241 -24.27 -7.24 6.73
C PRO A 241 -24.80 -5.82 6.69
N THR A 242 -24.28 -5.03 5.78
CA THR A 242 -25.01 -3.91 5.25
C THR A 242 -26.14 -4.67 4.66
N LEU A 243 -27.24 -4.76 5.40
CA LEU A 243 -28.52 -5.07 4.84
C LEU A 243 -28.47 -4.34 3.53
N GLY A 244 -28.33 -5.06 2.42
CA GLY A 244 -28.25 -4.47 1.08
C GLY A 244 -29.59 -3.86 0.75
N LEU A 245 -29.99 -2.92 1.58
CA LEU A 245 -31.28 -2.27 1.60
C LEU A 245 -31.46 -1.44 0.32
N TYR A 246 -30.36 -0.97 -0.26
CA TYR A 246 -30.42 -0.22 -1.51
C TYR A 246 -30.09 -1.13 -2.71
N ARG A 247 -31.08 -1.22 -3.63
CA ARG A 247 -30.92 -1.86 -4.96
C ARG A 247 -31.29 -0.84 -6.04
N PRO A 248 -30.38 -0.57 -7.01
CA PRO A 248 -30.69 0.34 -8.10
C PRO A 248 -31.95 -0.09 -8.85
N GLY A 249 -32.87 0.86 -9.07
CA GLY A 249 -34.13 0.61 -9.80
C GLY A 249 -35.27 0.04 -8.93
N VAL A 250 -35.06 -0.24 -7.65
CA VAL A 250 -36.11 -0.70 -6.74
C VAL A 250 -36.67 0.49 -5.95
N PRO A 251 -37.99 0.73 -5.93
CA PRO A 251 -38.60 1.83 -5.19
C PRO A 251 -38.32 1.74 -3.68
N PHE A 252 -38.08 2.86 -3.03
CA PHE A 252 -37.80 2.95 -1.58
C PHE A 252 -38.83 2.19 -0.72
N ARG A 253 -40.11 2.26 -1.06
CA ARG A 253 -41.18 1.57 -0.35
C ARG A 253 -40.95 0.06 -0.27
N VAL A 254 -40.54 -0.57 -1.37
CA VAL A 254 -40.27 -2.03 -1.43
C VAL A 254 -39.07 -2.38 -0.56
N LEU A 255 -38.01 -1.57 -0.63
CA LEU A 255 -36.81 -1.77 0.20
C LEU A 255 -37.10 -1.60 1.68
N ALA A 256 -37.94 -0.63 2.05
CA ALA A 256 -38.34 -0.39 3.44
C ALA A 256 -39.20 -1.55 3.99
N GLU A 257 -40.16 -2.07 3.20
CA GLU A 257 -40.99 -3.21 3.57
C GLU A 257 -40.16 -4.49 3.79
N GLU A 258 -39.17 -4.76 2.92
CA GLU A 258 -38.25 -5.88 3.07
C GLU A 258 -37.38 -5.75 4.33
N ALA A 259 -36.86 -4.55 4.62
CA ALA A 259 -36.07 -4.28 5.81
C ALA A 259 -36.91 -4.46 7.09
N GLU A 260 -38.11 -3.90 7.13
CA GLU A 260 -39.02 -4.08 8.26
C GLU A 260 -39.37 -5.56 8.49
N ARG A 261 -39.58 -6.30 7.41
CA ARG A 261 -39.86 -7.74 7.47
C ARG A 261 -38.70 -8.48 8.13
N THR A 262 -37.46 -8.27 7.64
CA THR A 262 -36.27 -8.93 8.17
C THR A 262 -36.08 -8.64 9.66
N ILE A 263 -36.19 -7.37 10.07
CA ILE A 263 -36.03 -6.96 11.46
C ILE A 263 -37.06 -7.65 12.36
N ILE A 264 -38.34 -7.72 11.93
CA ILE A 264 -39.39 -8.35 12.71
C ILE A 264 -39.22 -9.88 12.75
N GLU A 265 -38.83 -10.53 11.65
CA GLU A 265 -38.55 -11.97 11.62
C GLU A 265 -37.40 -12.35 12.56
N GLU A 266 -36.29 -11.62 12.51
CA GLU A 266 -35.13 -11.86 13.39
C GLU A 266 -35.49 -11.64 14.86
N ALA A 267 -36.22 -10.56 15.16
CA ALA A 267 -36.64 -10.29 16.53
C ALA A 267 -37.66 -11.32 17.06
N LEU A 268 -38.57 -11.83 16.21
CA LEU A 268 -39.46 -12.93 16.58
C LEU A 268 -38.71 -14.22 16.85
N ALA A 269 -37.72 -14.55 15.99
CA ALA A 269 -36.87 -15.72 16.17
C ALA A 269 -36.06 -15.65 17.47
N ALA A 270 -35.44 -14.49 17.76
CA ALA A 270 -34.67 -14.25 19.00
C ALA A 270 -35.50 -14.38 20.28
N HIS A 271 -36.79 -14.10 20.20
CA HIS A 271 -37.72 -14.17 21.37
C HIS A 271 -38.70 -15.35 21.29
N GLY A 272 -38.35 -16.43 20.55
CA GLY A 272 -39.13 -17.66 20.49
C GLY A 272 -40.55 -17.49 19.98
N GLY A 273 -40.82 -16.50 19.12
CA GLY A 273 -42.14 -16.18 18.56
C GLY A 273 -43.08 -15.41 19.50
N GLN A 274 -42.62 -14.99 20.67
CA GLN A 274 -43.45 -14.28 21.65
C GLN A 274 -43.65 -12.82 21.30
N MET A 275 -44.82 -12.45 20.77
CA MET A 275 -45.16 -11.08 20.33
C MET A 275 -44.96 -10.01 21.40
N ALA A 276 -45.23 -10.31 22.67
CA ALA A 276 -45.10 -9.34 23.77
C ALA A 276 -43.63 -9.05 24.12
N ALA A 277 -42.76 -10.05 24.07
CA ALA A 277 -41.30 -9.90 24.27
C ALA A 277 -40.66 -9.17 23.12
N THR A 278 -41.02 -9.54 21.87
CA THR A 278 -40.56 -8.91 20.63
C THR A 278 -40.98 -7.43 20.57
N ALA A 279 -42.22 -7.10 20.93
CA ALA A 279 -42.69 -5.71 20.92
C ALA A 279 -41.87 -4.84 21.90
N ARG A 280 -41.59 -5.35 23.11
CA ARG A 280 -40.71 -4.64 24.06
C ARG A 280 -39.30 -4.47 23.58
N ALA A 281 -38.75 -5.48 22.94
CA ALA A 281 -37.37 -5.42 22.39
C ALA A 281 -37.24 -4.43 21.24
N LEU A 282 -38.29 -4.25 20.44
CA LEU A 282 -38.34 -3.30 19.33
C LEU A 282 -38.89 -1.92 19.70
N ASP A 283 -39.18 -1.66 20.98
CA ASP A 283 -39.82 -0.44 21.49
C ASP A 283 -41.11 -0.08 20.74
N LEU A 284 -41.91 -1.11 20.45
CA LEU A 284 -43.20 -0.96 19.76
C LEU A 284 -44.36 -1.38 20.66
N GLU A 285 -45.52 -0.72 20.47
CA GLU A 285 -46.75 -1.22 21.05
C GLU A 285 -47.11 -2.61 20.45
N ARG A 286 -47.57 -3.54 21.31
CA ARG A 286 -47.95 -4.89 20.90
C ARG A 286 -48.98 -4.90 19.76
N SER A 287 -49.96 -3.98 19.82
CA SER A 287 -50.98 -3.80 18.77
C SER A 287 -50.39 -3.36 17.43
N HIS A 288 -49.37 -2.50 17.49
CA HIS A 288 -48.68 -1.99 16.30
C HIS A 288 -47.79 -3.08 15.65
N LEU A 289 -47.02 -3.82 16.47
CA LEU A 289 -46.25 -4.95 15.96
C LEU A 289 -47.14 -6.01 15.32
N TYR A 290 -48.29 -6.33 15.94
CA TYR A 290 -49.24 -7.31 15.39
C TYR A 290 -49.77 -6.88 14.01
N LYS A 291 -50.15 -5.58 13.85
CA LYS A 291 -50.63 -5.03 12.57
C LYS A 291 -49.52 -5.10 11.51
N LYS A 292 -48.29 -4.74 11.85
CA LYS A 292 -47.14 -4.80 10.94
C LYS A 292 -46.82 -6.23 10.54
N ALA A 293 -46.71 -7.16 11.48
CA ALA A 293 -46.47 -8.56 11.23
C ALA A 293 -47.52 -9.19 10.30
N LYS A 294 -48.82 -8.85 10.54
CA LYS A 294 -49.91 -9.29 9.67
C LYS A 294 -49.81 -8.71 8.26
N ALA A 295 -49.48 -7.42 8.12
CA ALA A 295 -49.31 -6.76 6.84
C ALA A 295 -48.14 -7.34 6.01
N LEU A 296 -47.07 -7.76 6.71
CA LEU A 296 -45.90 -8.37 6.13
C LEU A 296 -45.99 -9.90 5.92
N GLY A 297 -47.14 -10.51 6.25
CA GLY A 297 -47.41 -11.94 6.10
C GLY A 297 -46.68 -12.85 7.09
N LEU A 298 -46.20 -12.29 8.21
CA LEU A 298 -45.55 -13.01 9.30
C LEU A 298 -46.57 -13.60 10.27
N ARG A 299 -46.54 -14.92 10.47
CA ARG A 299 -47.40 -15.59 11.46
C ARG A 299 -46.69 -15.61 12.83
N GLY A 300 -47.13 -14.81 13.77
CA GLY A 300 -46.82 -15.00 15.19
C GLY A 300 -47.63 -16.20 15.73
N SER A 301 -46.99 -17.04 16.57
CA SER A 301 -47.72 -18.05 17.33
C SER A 301 -48.75 -17.35 18.21
N SER A 302 -50.04 -17.61 17.95
CA SER A 302 -51.13 -17.26 18.89
C SER A 302 -51.00 -18.10 20.14
N PRO A 303 -51.10 -17.55 21.33
CA PRO A 303 -51.29 -18.37 22.51
C PRO A 303 -52.67 -19.04 22.41
N GLU A 304 -52.71 -20.38 22.50
CA GLU A 304 -53.91 -21.12 22.75
C GLU A 304 -54.61 -20.51 23.95
N ARG A 305 -55.90 -20.29 23.80
CA ARG A 305 -56.81 -19.99 24.95
C ARG A 305 -56.76 -21.20 25.85
N GLU A 306 -56.19 -21.10 27.02
CA GLU A 306 -56.62 -21.92 28.14
C GLU A 306 -57.99 -21.42 28.58
N GLU A 307 -59.03 -22.17 28.21
CA GLU A 307 -60.30 -22.19 28.88
C GLU A 307 -60.12 -23.16 30.06
N GLU A 308 -60.17 -22.67 31.28
CA GLU A 308 -61.06 -22.97 32.40
C GLU A 308 -60.53 -22.33 33.69
#